data_19edc1d80873b35791152c41599a98f4
#
_entry.id   19edc1d80873b35791152c41599a98f4
#
_cell.length_a   1.000
_cell.length_b   1.000
_cell.length_c   1.000
_cell.angle_alpha   90.00
_cell.angle_beta   90.00
_cell.angle_gamma   90.00
#
_symmetry.space_group_name_H-M   'P 1'
#
loop_
_entity.id
_entity.type
_entity.pdbx_description
1 polymer ?
#
loop_
_entity_poly.entity_id
_entity_poly.type
_entity_poly.pdbx_seq_one_letter_code
_entity_poly.pdbx_strand_id
1 'polypeptide(L)'
;AHFLTKREGGSGVLLGGVPGVPKGKVTIIGGGVVGTHAARIALGLGAQVTILDISAKRLSVLEDVFGHQIQTLMSNPFNIEASVREADVVLGAVLIPGAKAPKLVTDDMVKQMRPGSVIVDVAVDQGGVIETADRVTTHTEPVYEKHGVLHYAVANIPGAVARTSTIALTNVTLPYIEALAGKGFKQAITDDQGLRQGVTTYQGHITSLPVAEGLNKDYTSIDELV
;
A
#
# COMPACT_ATOMS: atom_id res chain seq x y z
N ALA A 1 1.52 -12.42 8.82
CA ALA A 1 1.44 -13.71 9.50
C ALA A 1 2.25 -13.73 10.82
N HIS A 2 3.48 -13.23 10.85
CA HIS A 2 4.36 -13.22 12.03
C HIS A 2 3.68 -12.61 13.27
N PHE A 3 3.16 -11.40 13.16
CA PHE A 3 2.51 -10.67 14.25
C PHE A 3 1.13 -11.24 14.67
N LEU A 4 0.58 -12.23 13.97
CA LEU A 4 -0.60 -12.95 14.44
C LEU A 4 -0.28 -14.01 15.51
N THR A 5 0.99 -14.33 15.71
CA THR A 5 1.40 -15.32 16.73
C THR A 5 1.25 -14.75 18.14
N LYS A 6 0.93 -15.62 19.11
CA LYS A 6 0.78 -15.22 20.53
C LYS A 6 2.04 -14.60 21.11
N ARG A 7 3.21 -15.05 20.67
CA ARG A 7 4.51 -14.50 21.10
C ARG A 7 4.66 -13.03 20.78
N GLU A 8 4.13 -12.60 19.62
CA GLU A 8 4.23 -11.23 19.13
C GLU A 8 3.02 -10.34 19.56
N GLY A 9 2.17 -10.84 20.46
CA GLY A 9 0.97 -10.13 20.93
C GLY A 9 -0.28 -10.36 20.09
N GLY A 10 -0.19 -11.17 19.03
CA GLY A 10 -1.31 -11.45 18.11
C GLY A 10 -2.37 -12.37 18.69
N SER A 11 -3.45 -12.53 17.93
CA SER A 11 -4.62 -13.36 18.29
C SER A 11 -4.33 -14.87 18.31
N GLY A 12 -3.20 -15.34 17.77
CA GLY A 12 -2.83 -16.74 17.65
C GLY A 12 -3.49 -17.45 16.46
N VAL A 13 -3.84 -16.71 15.41
CA VAL A 13 -4.50 -17.25 14.22
C VAL A 13 -3.46 -17.77 13.22
N LEU A 14 -3.68 -18.98 12.71
CA LEU A 14 -3.00 -19.53 11.55
C LEU A 14 -3.82 -19.17 10.29
N LEU A 15 -3.25 -18.39 9.37
CA LEU A 15 -3.98 -17.88 8.21
C LEU A 15 -4.60 -18.98 7.35
N GLY A 16 -3.91 -20.09 7.14
CA GLY A 16 -4.43 -21.22 6.36
C GLY A 16 -5.50 -22.06 7.09
N GLY A 17 -5.70 -21.86 8.40
CA GLY A 17 -6.52 -22.75 9.19
C GLY A 17 -5.97 -24.20 9.23
N VAL A 18 -6.78 -25.11 9.71
CA VAL A 18 -6.56 -26.57 9.62
C VAL A 18 -7.92 -27.27 9.40
N PRO A 19 -7.98 -28.52 8.97
CA PRO A 19 -9.26 -29.22 8.85
C PRO A 19 -10.13 -29.09 10.09
N GLY A 20 -11.36 -28.59 9.93
CA GLY A 20 -12.29 -28.32 11.01
C GLY A 20 -12.13 -26.95 11.71
N VAL A 21 -11.11 -26.15 11.36
CA VAL A 21 -10.89 -24.79 11.90
C VAL A 21 -10.89 -23.77 10.77
N PRO A 22 -11.64 -22.66 10.91
CA PRO A 22 -11.69 -21.64 9.87
C PRO A 22 -10.33 -21.03 9.51
N LYS A 23 -10.21 -20.60 8.27
CA LYS A 23 -9.07 -19.81 7.79
C LYS A 23 -9.10 -18.40 8.39
N GLY A 24 -7.91 -17.81 8.57
CA GLY A 24 -7.80 -16.39 8.91
C GLY A 24 -8.28 -15.50 7.77
N LYS A 25 -8.89 -14.37 8.12
CA LYS A 25 -9.48 -13.39 7.20
C LYS A 25 -8.52 -12.24 6.98
N VAL A 26 -8.19 -11.98 5.70
CA VAL A 26 -7.33 -10.87 5.28
C VAL A 26 -8.17 -9.91 4.44
N THR A 27 -8.31 -8.68 4.92
CA THR A 27 -9.00 -7.59 4.23
C THR A 27 -7.96 -6.62 3.64
N ILE A 28 -8.04 -6.36 2.33
CA ILE A 28 -7.13 -5.49 1.59
C ILE A 28 -7.93 -4.31 1.05
N ILE A 29 -7.57 -3.10 1.45
CA ILE A 29 -8.19 -1.86 0.98
C ILE A 29 -7.28 -1.23 -0.07
N GLY A 30 -7.72 -1.26 -1.33
CA GLY A 30 -6.97 -0.89 -2.51
C GLY A 30 -6.45 -2.09 -3.30
N GLY A 31 -7.01 -2.31 -4.47
CA GLY A 31 -6.67 -3.39 -5.40
C GLY A 31 -5.54 -3.06 -6.39
N GLY A 32 -4.73 -2.03 -6.12
CA GLY A 32 -3.58 -1.64 -6.94
C GLY A 32 -2.47 -2.69 -6.99
N VAL A 33 -1.26 -2.30 -7.36
CA VAL A 33 -0.10 -3.19 -7.45
C VAL A 33 0.19 -3.86 -6.10
N VAL A 34 0.29 -3.06 -5.04
CA VAL A 34 0.57 -3.55 -3.68
C VAL A 34 -0.52 -4.49 -3.19
N GLY A 35 -1.81 -4.10 -3.32
CA GLY A 35 -2.93 -4.94 -2.89
C GLY A 35 -3.01 -6.26 -3.66
N THR A 36 -2.71 -6.27 -4.95
CA THR A 36 -2.66 -7.49 -5.77
C THR A 36 -1.57 -8.45 -5.29
N HIS A 37 -0.38 -7.94 -5.01
CA HIS A 37 0.71 -8.78 -4.49
C HIS A 37 0.44 -9.26 -3.06
N ALA A 38 -0.14 -8.42 -2.22
CA ALA A 38 -0.57 -8.81 -0.87
C ALA A 38 -1.60 -9.93 -0.91
N ALA A 39 -2.59 -9.84 -1.81
CA ALA A 39 -3.58 -10.90 -2.02
C ALA A 39 -2.93 -12.23 -2.44
N ARG A 40 -1.99 -12.17 -3.38
CA ARG A 40 -1.27 -13.36 -3.86
C ARG A 40 -0.54 -14.08 -2.71
N ILE A 41 0.15 -13.31 -1.85
CA ILE A 41 0.86 -13.88 -0.71
C ILE A 41 -0.13 -14.40 0.35
N ALA A 42 -1.20 -13.67 0.66
CA ALA A 42 -2.21 -14.11 1.62
C ALA A 42 -2.90 -15.40 1.18
N LEU A 43 -3.23 -15.53 -0.12
CA LEU A 43 -3.73 -16.77 -0.71
C LEU A 43 -2.72 -17.91 -0.62
N GLY A 44 -1.44 -17.63 -0.90
CA GLY A 44 -0.35 -18.60 -0.75
C GLY A 44 -0.19 -19.12 0.68
N LEU A 45 -0.56 -18.31 1.67
CA LEU A 45 -0.63 -18.69 3.08
C LEU A 45 -1.96 -19.38 3.46
N GLY A 46 -2.87 -19.55 2.52
CA GLY A 46 -4.16 -20.21 2.68
C GLY A 46 -5.26 -19.36 3.30
N ALA A 47 -5.08 -18.05 3.42
CA ALA A 47 -6.06 -17.14 4.01
C ALA A 47 -7.35 -17.02 3.18
N GLN A 48 -8.42 -16.60 3.83
CA GLN A 48 -9.61 -16.06 3.15
C GLN A 48 -9.36 -14.56 2.86
N VAL A 49 -9.38 -14.19 1.58
CA VAL A 49 -8.98 -12.84 1.14
C VAL A 49 -10.18 -12.08 0.60
N THR A 50 -10.38 -10.85 1.10
CA THR A 50 -11.32 -9.86 0.57
C THR A 50 -10.55 -8.63 0.11
N ILE A 51 -10.81 -8.17 -1.12
CA ILE A 51 -10.21 -6.94 -1.68
C ILE A 51 -11.31 -5.92 -1.92
N LEU A 52 -11.08 -4.69 -1.45
CA LEU A 52 -11.96 -3.55 -1.68
C LEU A 52 -11.27 -2.53 -2.60
N ASP A 53 -11.98 -2.09 -3.64
CA ASP A 53 -11.54 -1.02 -4.54
C ASP A 53 -12.72 -0.15 -4.98
N ILE A 54 -12.47 1.10 -5.33
CA ILE A 54 -13.50 2.02 -5.85
C ILE A 54 -13.81 1.76 -7.33
N SER A 55 -12.92 1.07 -8.05
CA SER A 55 -13.02 0.82 -9.48
C SER A 55 -13.60 -0.58 -9.76
N ALA A 56 -14.84 -0.65 -10.22
CA ALA A 56 -15.45 -1.91 -10.65
C ALA A 56 -14.64 -2.60 -11.76
N LYS A 57 -14.03 -1.82 -12.66
CA LYS A 57 -13.12 -2.36 -13.69
C LYS A 57 -11.91 -3.04 -13.07
N ARG A 58 -11.33 -2.44 -12.00
CA ARG A 58 -10.20 -3.04 -11.29
C ARG A 58 -10.60 -4.32 -10.58
N LEU A 59 -11.77 -4.34 -9.94
CA LEU A 59 -12.30 -5.53 -9.28
C LEU A 59 -12.51 -6.68 -10.28
N SER A 60 -13.06 -6.41 -11.47
CA SER A 60 -13.17 -7.41 -12.55
C SER A 60 -11.81 -8.00 -12.95
N VAL A 61 -10.78 -7.16 -13.14
CA VAL A 61 -9.43 -7.65 -13.45
C VAL A 61 -8.87 -8.53 -12.33
N LEU A 62 -9.15 -8.20 -11.07
CA LEU A 62 -8.72 -9.02 -9.94
C LEU A 62 -9.43 -10.39 -9.91
N GLU A 63 -10.70 -10.44 -10.26
CA GLU A 63 -11.43 -11.69 -10.43
C GLU A 63 -10.88 -12.54 -11.58
N ASP A 64 -10.50 -11.92 -12.70
CA ASP A 64 -9.84 -12.62 -13.80
C ASP A 64 -8.47 -13.22 -13.37
N VAL A 65 -7.73 -12.50 -12.51
CA VAL A 65 -6.39 -12.94 -12.04
C VAL A 65 -6.47 -14.05 -10.98
N PHE A 66 -7.43 -13.96 -10.05
CA PHE A 66 -7.50 -14.84 -8.87
C PHE A 66 -8.65 -15.85 -8.93
N GLY A 67 -9.59 -15.69 -9.85
CA GLY A 67 -10.80 -16.51 -9.93
C GLY A 67 -11.61 -16.41 -8.64
N HIS A 68 -12.19 -17.54 -8.25
CA HIS A 68 -13.04 -17.65 -7.04
C HIS A 68 -12.25 -17.74 -5.71
N GLN A 69 -10.93 -17.49 -5.73
CA GLN A 69 -10.11 -17.59 -4.53
C GLN A 69 -10.20 -16.34 -3.65
N ILE A 70 -10.72 -15.23 -4.20
CA ILE A 70 -10.90 -13.97 -3.48
C ILE A 70 -12.37 -13.55 -3.48
N GLN A 71 -12.72 -12.68 -2.55
CA GLN A 71 -13.92 -11.87 -2.60
C GLN A 71 -13.54 -10.46 -3.01
N THR A 72 -14.28 -9.89 -3.96
CA THR A 72 -14.15 -8.47 -4.33
C THR A 72 -15.36 -7.70 -3.82
N LEU A 73 -15.16 -6.49 -3.32
CA LEU A 73 -16.20 -5.59 -2.85
C LEU A 73 -15.93 -4.15 -3.29
N MET A 74 -16.99 -3.39 -3.58
CA MET A 74 -16.86 -1.94 -3.76
C MET A 74 -16.40 -1.29 -2.45
N SER A 75 -15.37 -0.44 -2.53
CA SER A 75 -14.85 0.33 -1.41
C SER A 75 -15.82 1.47 -1.07
N ASN A 76 -16.69 1.22 -0.10
CA ASN A 76 -17.58 2.20 0.50
C ASN A 76 -17.58 2.01 2.03
N PRO A 77 -18.05 2.98 2.83
CA PRO A 77 -17.97 2.90 4.30
C PRO A 77 -18.60 1.63 4.88
N PHE A 78 -19.73 1.19 4.35
CA PHE A 78 -20.43 -0.01 4.83
C PHE A 78 -19.60 -1.28 4.62
N ASN A 79 -19.08 -1.49 3.39
CA ASN A 79 -18.30 -2.68 3.07
C ASN A 79 -16.94 -2.68 3.79
N ILE A 80 -16.31 -1.48 3.95
CA ILE A 80 -15.07 -1.34 4.70
C ILE A 80 -15.29 -1.74 6.16
N GLU A 81 -16.30 -1.16 6.83
CA GLU A 81 -16.60 -1.44 8.23
C GLU A 81 -16.88 -2.92 8.45
N ALA A 82 -17.75 -3.52 7.65
CA ALA A 82 -18.10 -4.94 7.74
C ALA A 82 -16.86 -5.85 7.59
N SER A 83 -16.01 -5.55 6.60
CA SER A 83 -14.81 -6.34 6.31
C SER A 83 -13.72 -6.16 7.38
N VAL A 84 -13.52 -4.92 7.88
CA VAL A 84 -12.53 -4.62 8.93
C VAL A 84 -12.89 -5.30 10.25
N ARG A 85 -14.16 -5.25 10.66
CA ARG A 85 -14.65 -5.86 11.90
C ARG A 85 -14.37 -7.36 11.97
N GLU A 86 -14.44 -8.06 10.84
CA GLU A 86 -14.24 -9.50 10.78
C GLU A 86 -12.79 -9.93 10.51
N ALA A 87 -11.92 -8.99 10.13
CA ALA A 87 -10.58 -9.28 9.70
C ALA A 87 -9.65 -9.69 10.85
N ASP A 88 -8.77 -10.65 10.59
CA ASP A 88 -7.60 -10.95 11.42
C ASP A 88 -6.42 -10.07 10.97
N VAL A 89 -6.38 -9.70 9.67
CA VAL A 89 -5.39 -8.78 9.11
C VAL A 89 -6.08 -7.78 8.18
N VAL A 90 -5.81 -6.49 8.39
CA VAL A 90 -6.20 -5.41 7.47
C VAL A 90 -4.96 -4.80 6.83
N LEU A 91 -4.95 -4.68 5.49
CA LEU A 91 -3.91 -3.98 4.75
C LEU A 91 -4.48 -2.72 4.09
N GLY A 92 -3.93 -1.57 4.44
CA GLY A 92 -4.14 -0.31 3.73
C GLY A 92 -3.15 -0.20 2.56
N ALA A 93 -3.65 -0.34 1.33
CA ALA A 93 -2.84 -0.37 0.11
C ALA A 93 -3.29 0.66 -0.94
N VAL A 94 -3.91 1.75 -0.49
CA VAL A 94 -4.31 2.88 -1.35
C VAL A 94 -3.22 3.93 -1.34
N LEU A 95 -2.78 4.32 -2.52
CA LEU A 95 -1.84 5.39 -2.77
C LEU A 95 -2.43 6.34 -3.80
N ILE A 96 -2.44 7.64 -3.48
CA ILE A 96 -2.78 8.70 -4.43
C ILE A 96 -1.49 9.48 -4.72
N PRO A 97 -0.91 9.36 -5.92
CA PRO A 97 0.34 10.04 -6.23
C PRO A 97 0.24 11.56 -6.01
N GLY A 98 1.16 12.12 -5.20
CA GLY A 98 1.23 13.55 -4.91
C GLY A 98 0.17 14.09 -3.95
N ALA A 99 -0.75 13.27 -3.43
CA ALA A 99 -1.79 13.69 -2.52
C ALA A 99 -1.93 12.75 -1.31
N LYS A 100 -2.44 13.26 -0.19
CA LYS A 100 -2.80 12.42 0.95
C LYS A 100 -4.07 11.62 0.63
N ALA A 101 -4.03 10.32 0.86
CA ALA A 101 -5.21 9.49 0.79
C ALA A 101 -6.20 9.84 1.92
N PRO A 102 -7.53 9.73 1.68
CA PRO A 102 -8.51 9.90 2.75
C PRO A 102 -8.38 8.77 3.77
N LYS A 103 -8.77 9.04 5.01
CA LYS A 103 -8.87 8.03 6.05
C LYS A 103 -10.08 7.14 5.79
N LEU A 104 -9.84 5.93 5.34
CA LEU A 104 -10.88 4.96 4.96
C LEU A 104 -11.27 4.03 6.10
N VAL A 105 -10.33 3.72 7.00
CA VAL A 105 -10.57 2.95 8.22
C VAL A 105 -10.52 3.91 9.40
N THR A 106 -11.67 4.13 10.02
CA THR A 106 -11.81 5.05 11.14
C THR A 106 -11.38 4.42 12.47
N ASP A 107 -11.12 5.25 13.48
CA ASP A 107 -10.82 4.81 14.84
C ASP A 107 -11.94 3.91 15.40
N ASP A 108 -13.20 4.23 15.12
CA ASP A 108 -14.35 3.42 15.58
C ASP A 108 -14.46 2.06 14.89
N MET A 109 -14.05 1.94 13.63
CA MET A 109 -13.95 0.65 12.95
C MET A 109 -12.86 -0.22 13.58
N VAL A 110 -11.71 0.36 13.94
CA VAL A 110 -10.62 -0.37 14.59
C VAL A 110 -11.00 -0.86 15.99
N LYS A 111 -11.76 -0.08 16.75
CA LYS A 111 -12.31 -0.50 18.06
C LYS A 111 -13.20 -1.74 17.97
N GLN A 112 -13.80 -2.00 16.81
CA GLN A 112 -14.65 -3.17 16.57
C GLN A 112 -13.88 -4.42 16.14
N MET A 113 -12.58 -4.30 15.84
CA MET A 113 -11.74 -5.43 15.48
C MET A 113 -11.49 -6.34 16.71
N ARG A 114 -11.17 -7.61 16.42
CA ARG A 114 -10.81 -8.57 17.48
C ARG A 114 -9.45 -8.19 18.08
N PRO A 115 -9.29 -8.26 19.41
CA PRO A 115 -7.99 -8.08 20.05
C PRO A 115 -6.94 -9.05 19.50
N GLY A 116 -5.74 -8.54 19.23
CA GLY A 116 -4.64 -9.27 18.59
C GLY A 116 -4.74 -9.41 17.08
N SER A 117 -5.72 -8.75 16.43
CA SER A 117 -5.71 -8.55 14.97
C SER A 117 -4.57 -7.61 14.59
N VAL A 118 -4.20 -7.63 13.31
CA VAL A 118 -3.06 -6.86 12.79
C VAL A 118 -3.51 -5.91 11.70
N ILE A 119 -3.10 -4.65 11.80
CA ILE A 119 -3.22 -3.65 10.74
C ILE A 119 -1.84 -3.40 10.14
N VAL A 120 -1.76 -3.35 8.81
CA VAL A 120 -0.58 -2.95 8.05
C VAL A 120 -0.96 -1.76 7.15
N ASP A 121 -0.46 -0.57 7.45
CA ASP A 121 -0.66 0.60 6.57
C ASP A 121 0.60 0.79 5.72
N VAL A 122 0.51 0.39 4.44
CA VAL A 122 1.65 0.42 3.52
C VAL A 122 1.99 1.85 3.08
N ALA A 123 1.03 2.76 3.12
CA ALA A 123 1.19 4.16 2.70
C ALA A 123 1.30 5.13 3.89
N VAL A 124 1.70 4.65 5.07
CA VAL A 124 1.76 5.44 6.30
C VAL A 124 2.62 6.70 6.18
N ASP A 125 3.73 6.63 5.44
CA ASP A 125 4.65 7.73 5.16
C ASP A 125 4.03 8.84 4.28
N GLN A 126 2.97 8.52 3.54
CA GLN A 126 2.20 9.45 2.72
C GLN A 126 0.84 9.80 3.34
N GLY A 127 0.73 9.63 4.65
CA GLY A 127 -0.46 9.92 5.44
C GLY A 127 -1.35 8.71 5.71
N GLY A 128 -1.18 7.61 4.97
CA GLY A 128 -1.91 6.36 5.17
C GLY A 128 -3.44 6.45 5.06
N VAL A 129 -4.10 5.31 5.04
CA VAL A 129 -5.58 5.23 4.94
C VAL A 129 -6.25 4.80 6.25
N ILE A 130 -5.46 4.46 7.24
CA ILE A 130 -5.92 4.03 8.57
C ILE A 130 -5.81 5.22 9.53
N GLU A 131 -6.90 5.60 10.18
CA GLU A 131 -6.91 6.74 11.11
C GLU A 131 -6.05 6.48 12.34
N THR A 132 -6.07 5.25 12.85
CA THR A 132 -5.31 4.83 14.02
C THR A 132 -3.82 4.60 13.73
N ALA A 133 -3.40 4.56 12.45
CA ALA A 133 -1.99 4.58 12.05
C ALA A 133 -1.46 6.02 12.13
N ASP A 134 -1.25 6.48 13.37
CA ASP A 134 -0.94 7.87 13.73
C ASP A 134 0.57 8.15 13.83
N ARG A 135 1.40 7.14 13.70
CA ARG A 135 2.87 7.25 13.76
C ARG A 135 3.55 6.24 12.86
N VAL A 136 4.72 6.62 12.38
CA VAL A 136 5.62 5.75 11.64
C VAL A 136 6.44 4.93 12.63
N THR A 137 6.64 3.64 12.33
CA THR A 137 7.49 2.73 13.09
C THR A 137 8.77 2.38 12.35
N THR A 138 9.69 1.67 13.02
CA THR A 138 10.99 1.25 12.47
C THR A 138 11.07 -0.26 12.37
N HIS A 139 12.10 -0.78 11.67
CA HIS A 139 12.32 -2.23 11.64
C HIS A 139 12.72 -2.82 13.00
N THR A 140 13.28 -2.00 13.90
CA THR A 140 13.67 -2.42 15.25
C THR A 140 12.43 -2.52 16.17
N GLU A 141 11.52 -1.56 16.05
CA GLU A 141 10.24 -1.52 16.78
C GLU A 141 9.11 -1.41 15.76
N PRO A 142 8.74 -2.52 15.09
CA PRO A 142 7.90 -2.47 13.90
C PRO A 142 6.41 -2.31 14.16
N VAL A 143 5.95 -2.58 15.38
CA VAL A 143 4.54 -2.53 15.76
C VAL A 143 4.30 -1.74 17.02
N TYR A 144 3.11 -1.20 17.14
CA TYR A 144 2.54 -0.70 18.39
C TYR A 144 1.10 -1.20 18.51
N GLU A 145 0.57 -1.19 19.72
CA GLU A 145 -0.82 -1.57 20.00
C GLU A 145 -1.69 -0.32 20.18
N LYS A 146 -2.89 -0.36 19.57
CA LYS A 146 -3.96 0.62 19.81
C LYS A 146 -5.31 -0.10 19.72
N HIS A 147 -6.16 0.08 20.71
CA HIS A 147 -7.45 -0.62 20.86
C HIS A 147 -7.33 -2.17 20.86
N GLY A 148 -6.23 -2.72 21.38
CA GLY A 148 -5.97 -4.16 21.33
C GLY A 148 -5.56 -4.70 19.97
N VAL A 149 -5.35 -3.83 18.97
CA VAL A 149 -4.95 -4.17 17.60
C VAL A 149 -3.51 -3.76 17.35
N LEU A 150 -2.71 -4.67 16.79
CA LEU A 150 -1.30 -4.42 16.44
C LEU A 150 -1.21 -3.64 15.14
N HIS A 151 -0.50 -2.50 15.14
CA HIS A 151 -0.29 -1.65 13.99
C HIS A 151 1.15 -1.76 13.50
N TYR A 152 1.33 -2.34 12.31
CA TYR A 152 2.60 -2.34 11.60
C TYR A 152 2.63 -1.14 10.63
N ALA A 153 3.46 -0.16 10.93
CA ALA A 153 3.50 1.12 10.25
C ALA A 153 4.93 1.53 9.86
N VAL A 154 5.74 0.58 9.42
CA VAL A 154 7.12 0.81 8.99
C VAL A 154 7.13 1.54 7.65
N ALA A 155 7.75 2.73 7.58
CA ALA A 155 7.79 3.55 6.36
C ALA A 155 8.55 2.87 5.20
N ASN A 156 9.61 2.13 5.50
CA ASN A 156 10.44 1.46 4.49
C ASN A 156 10.31 -0.05 4.60
N ILE A 157 9.10 -0.59 4.36
CA ILE A 157 8.84 -2.04 4.35
C ILE A 157 9.81 -2.80 3.44
N PRO A 158 10.14 -2.33 2.20
CA PRO A 158 11.11 -3.00 1.33
C PRO A 158 12.51 -3.15 1.94
N GLY A 159 12.89 -2.29 2.88
CA GLY A 159 14.17 -2.36 3.58
C GLY A 159 14.38 -3.65 4.37
N ALA A 160 13.29 -4.33 4.80
CA ALA A 160 13.37 -5.62 5.47
C ALA A 160 13.91 -6.74 4.55
N VAL A 161 13.80 -6.58 3.24
CA VAL A 161 14.27 -7.53 2.21
C VAL A 161 15.16 -6.83 1.19
N ALA A 162 16.12 -6.06 1.67
CA ALA A 162 16.94 -5.12 0.91
C ALA A 162 17.57 -5.72 -0.36
N ARG A 163 18.06 -6.96 -0.31
CA ARG A 163 18.64 -7.63 -1.49
C ARG A 163 17.64 -7.72 -2.65
N THR A 164 16.43 -8.20 -2.38
CA THR A 164 15.38 -8.34 -3.40
C THR A 164 14.91 -6.97 -3.88
N SER A 165 14.68 -6.06 -2.97
CA SER A 165 14.17 -4.72 -3.26
C SER A 165 15.16 -3.90 -4.10
N THR A 166 16.46 -3.96 -3.79
CA THR A 166 17.50 -3.28 -4.55
C THR A 166 17.59 -3.81 -5.97
N ILE A 167 17.64 -5.14 -6.15
CA ILE A 167 17.70 -5.76 -7.47
C ILE A 167 16.44 -5.38 -8.30
N ALA A 168 15.26 -5.47 -7.70
CA ALA A 168 14.02 -5.11 -8.38
C ALA A 168 14.01 -3.63 -8.81
N LEU A 169 14.43 -2.72 -7.93
CA LEU A 169 14.49 -1.29 -8.22
C LEU A 169 15.51 -0.98 -9.32
N THR A 170 16.74 -1.52 -9.21
CA THR A 170 17.79 -1.25 -10.20
C THR A 170 17.42 -1.77 -11.58
N ASN A 171 16.77 -2.95 -11.69
CA ASN A 171 16.32 -3.49 -12.97
C ASN A 171 15.38 -2.55 -13.73
N VAL A 172 14.52 -1.80 -13.02
CA VAL A 172 13.55 -0.90 -13.67
C VAL A 172 14.05 0.53 -13.79
N THR A 173 15.05 0.96 -13.00
CA THR A 173 15.58 2.33 -13.04
C THR A 173 16.80 2.47 -13.96
N LEU A 174 17.58 1.41 -14.17
CA LEU A 174 18.79 1.44 -14.98
C LEU A 174 18.56 1.98 -16.41
N PRO A 175 17.53 1.59 -17.17
CA PRO A 175 17.28 2.13 -18.51
C PRO A 175 17.11 3.66 -18.55
N TYR A 176 16.49 4.23 -17.51
CA TYR A 176 16.32 5.68 -17.40
C TYR A 176 17.65 6.39 -17.10
N ILE A 177 18.49 5.78 -16.25
CA ILE A 177 19.84 6.30 -15.94
C ILE A 177 20.70 6.29 -17.21
N GLU A 178 20.68 5.19 -17.97
CA GLU A 178 21.40 5.07 -19.23
C GLU A 178 20.90 6.08 -20.28
N ALA A 179 19.58 6.31 -20.37
CA ALA A 179 19.02 7.33 -21.25
C ALA A 179 19.49 8.73 -20.89
N LEU A 180 19.46 9.09 -19.61
CA LEU A 180 19.94 10.37 -19.12
C LEU A 180 21.45 10.57 -19.34
N ALA A 181 22.26 9.55 -19.07
CA ALA A 181 23.70 9.60 -19.23
C ALA A 181 24.12 9.66 -20.72
N GLY A 182 23.46 8.88 -21.57
CA GLY A 182 23.81 8.77 -23.00
C GLY A 182 23.26 9.90 -23.87
N LYS A 183 22.04 10.38 -23.61
CA LYS A 183 21.37 11.39 -24.43
C LYS A 183 21.39 12.79 -23.81
N GLY A 184 21.69 12.92 -22.53
CA GLY A 184 21.50 14.14 -21.75
C GLY A 184 20.03 14.38 -21.39
N PHE A 185 19.82 15.28 -20.42
CA PHE A 185 18.50 15.50 -19.81
C PHE A 185 17.41 15.86 -20.82
N LYS A 186 17.62 16.89 -21.65
CA LYS A 186 16.59 17.40 -22.57
C LYS A 186 16.13 16.34 -23.57
N GLN A 187 17.06 15.63 -24.20
CA GLN A 187 16.73 14.62 -25.18
C GLN A 187 16.06 13.41 -24.53
N ALA A 188 16.54 12.99 -23.36
CA ALA A 188 15.96 11.85 -22.65
C ALA A 188 14.49 12.07 -22.27
N ILE A 189 14.13 13.25 -21.73
CA ILE A 189 12.74 13.57 -21.37
C ILE A 189 11.86 13.86 -22.59
N THR A 190 12.45 14.20 -23.72
CA THR A 190 11.72 14.36 -25.00
C THR A 190 11.34 13.01 -25.58
N ASP A 191 12.25 12.04 -25.50
CA ASP A 191 12.06 10.70 -26.05
C ASP A 191 11.15 9.82 -25.18
N ASP A 192 11.09 10.06 -23.87
CA ASP A 192 10.34 9.24 -22.90
C ASP A 192 9.38 10.09 -22.07
N GLN A 193 8.09 9.92 -22.35
CA GLN A 193 7.01 10.64 -21.66
C GLN A 193 6.93 10.28 -20.16
N GLY A 194 7.26 9.04 -19.78
CA GLY A 194 7.29 8.62 -18.38
C GLY A 194 8.41 9.32 -17.62
N LEU A 195 9.60 9.39 -18.21
CA LEU A 195 10.73 10.12 -17.65
C LEU A 195 10.42 11.62 -17.53
N ARG A 196 9.75 12.21 -18.55
CA ARG A 196 9.30 13.59 -18.53
C ARG A 196 8.35 13.88 -17.36
N GLN A 197 7.35 13.03 -17.16
CA GLN A 197 6.40 13.14 -16.03
C GLN A 197 7.07 12.95 -14.67
N GLY A 198 8.19 12.24 -14.62
CA GLY A 198 8.99 12.04 -13.41
C GLY A 198 9.82 13.25 -12.99
N VAL A 199 9.93 14.30 -13.82
CA VAL A 199 10.65 15.53 -13.47
C VAL A 199 9.83 16.33 -12.47
N THR A 200 10.23 16.32 -11.22
CA THR A 200 9.52 17.02 -10.13
C THR A 200 10.05 18.41 -9.88
N THR A 201 11.34 18.65 -10.17
CA THR A 201 11.98 19.96 -10.07
C THR A 201 12.99 20.14 -11.21
N TYR A 202 13.10 21.36 -11.74
CA TYR A 202 14.09 21.72 -12.74
C TYR A 202 14.47 23.20 -12.63
N GLN A 203 15.76 23.50 -12.61
CA GLN A 203 16.32 24.88 -12.52
C GLN A 203 15.67 25.74 -11.41
N GLY A 204 15.35 25.14 -10.25
CA GLY A 204 14.77 25.85 -9.11
C GLY A 204 13.25 25.98 -9.15
N HIS A 205 12.57 25.50 -10.20
CA HIS A 205 11.12 25.46 -10.33
C HIS A 205 10.56 24.08 -9.93
N ILE A 206 9.33 24.05 -9.39
CA ILE A 206 8.57 22.81 -9.19
C ILE A 206 7.79 22.52 -10.47
N THR A 207 8.08 21.38 -11.08
CA THR A 207 7.53 20.98 -12.40
C THR A 207 6.51 19.84 -12.31
N SER A 208 6.08 19.50 -11.10
CA SER A 208 4.99 18.56 -10.83
C SER A 208 3.86 19.28 -10.12
N LEU A 209 2.70 19.38 -10.76
CA LEU A 209 1.53 20.07 -10.21
C LEU A 209 1.08 19.50 -8.86
N PRO A 210 0.95 18.14 -8.68
CA PRO A 210 0.56 17.59 -7.38
C PRO A 210 1.55 17.91 -6.25
N VAL A 211 2.84 18.01 -6.57
CA VAL A 211 3.88 18.37 -5.59
C VAL A 211 3.76 19.86 -5.22
N ALA A 212 3.54 20.74 -6.21
CA ALA A 212 3.36 22.16 -5.98
C ALA A 212 2.13 22.44 -5.10
N GLU A 213 1.00 21.81 -5.40
CA GLU A 213 -0.23 21.90 -4.61
C GLU A 213 -0.03 21.36 -3.18
N GLY A 214 0.60 20.18 -3.04
CA GLY A 214 0.86 19.58 -1.74
C GLY A 214 1.79 20.40 -0.84
N LEU A 215 2.68 21.21 -1.43
CA LEU A 215 3.61 22.09 -0.73
C LEU A 215 3.12 23.55 -0.65
N ASN A 216 1.98 23.86 -1.27
CA ASN A 216 1.46 25.24 -1.42
C ASN A 216 2.53 26.18 -2.03
N LYS A 217 3.10 25.76 -3.17
CA LYS A 217 4.14 26.46 -3.92
C LYS A 217 3.72 26.66 -5.36
N ASP A 218 4.41 27.57 -6.05
CA ASP A 218 4.18 27.84 -7.47
C ASP A 218 4.58 26.64 -8.33
N TYR A 219 3.76 26.35 -9.34
CA TYR A 219 4.00 25.36 -10.38
C TYR A 219 4.49 26.04 -11.66
N THR A 220 5.47 25.45 -12.33
CA THR A 220 5.92 25.85 -13.68
C THR A 220 5.97 24.62 -14.56
N SER A 221 5.34 24.67 -15.73
CA SER A 221 5.41 23.53 -16.65
C SER A 221 6.85 23.25 -17.09
N ILE A 222 7.23 21.97 -17.15
CA ILE A 222 8.54 21.61 -17.71
C ILE A 222 8.67 22.04 -19.18
N ASP A 223 7.54 22.17 -19.89
CA ASP A 223 7.52 22.62 -21.29
C ASP A 223 7.95 24.08 -21.48
N GLU A 224 7.83 24.89 -20.43
CA GLU A 224 8.26 26.29 -20.45
C GLU A 224 9.76 26.45 -20.16
N LEU A 225 10.43 25.40 -19.65
CA LEU A 225 11.80 25.45 -19.16
C LEU A 225 12.80 24.69 -20.05
N VAL A 226 12.33 23.85 -20.96
CA VAL A 226 13.13 22.95 -21.83
C VAL A 226 12.92 23.29 -23.29
#